data_a6cb8c72fc51da4ca49f8d98cbcf11b7
#
_entry.id   a6cb8c72fc51da4ca49f8d98cbcf11b7
#
_cell.length_a   1.000
_cell.length_b   1.000
_cell.length_c   1.000
_cell.angle_alpha   90.00
_cell.angle_beta   90.00
_cell.angle_gamma   90.00
#
_symmetry.space_group_name_H-M   'P 1'
#
loop_
_entity.id
_entity.type
_entity.pdbx_description
1 polymer ?
#
loop_
_entity_poly.entity_id
_entity_poly.type
_entity_poly.pdbx_seq_one_letter_code
_entity_poly.pdbx_strand_id
1 'polypeptide(L)'
;MGGLSAFMAQNAKKVENIKLAVSDRFVDEDGKPMKWEVRCLSSDENDVLQRDCTYQVPIPGKRNQYRQAFDNNLYGRKLAAACTVFPNLNDAELQDSYKVKCAEDLIVKLLSVPGEYASYLDKIMEFCGFDRSLRDQVDEAKN
;
A
#
# COMPACT_ATOMS: atom_id res chain seq x y z
N MET A 1 -1.70 8.92 -33.43
CA MET A 1 -0.37 8.55 -32.91
C MET A 1 -0.34 7.03 -32.73
N GLY A 2 0.57 6.34 -33.36
CA GLY A 2 0.67 4.89 -33.24
C GLY A 2 2.09 4.45 -32.91
N GLY A 3 2.26 3.15 -32.76
CA GLY A 3 3.55 2.55 -32.52
C GLY A 3 4.20 2.97 -31.23
N LEU A 4 5.53 3.07 -31.22
CA LEU A 4 6.31 3.30 -30.00
C LEU A 4 6.05 4.64 -29.34
N SER A 5 5.59 5.64 -30.08
CA SER A 5 5.37 6.96 -29.50
C SER A 5 4.35 6.95 -28.36
N ALA A 6 3.35 6.05 -28.43
CA ALA A 6 2.34 5.92 -27.38
C ALA A 6 2.93 5.45 -26.05
N PHE A 7 4.06 4.75 -26.08
CA PHE A 7 4.71 4.19 -24.89
C PHE A 7 5.76 5.12 -24.27
N MET A 8 6.10 6.20 -24.95
CA MET A 8 7.10 7.13 -24.43
C MET A 8 6.60 7.80 -23.16
N ALA A 9 7.53 8.09 -22.25
CA ALA A 9 7.21 8.62 -20.92
C ALA A 9 6.34 9.87 -20.98
N GLN A 10 6.60 10.77 -21.94
CA GLN A 10 5.84 12.01 -22.06
C GLN A 10 4.42 11.81 -22.57
N ASN A 11 4.13 10.65 -23.18
CA ASN A 11 2.83 10.36 -23.78
C ASN A 11 2.01 9.35 -22.98
N ALA A 12 2.66 8.57 -22.11
CA ALA A 12 1.96 7.59 -21.26
C ALA A 12 1.05 8.32 -20.27
N LYS A 13 -0.19 7.83 -20.13
CA LYS A 13 -1.12 8.40 -19.15
C LYS A 13 -0.67 8.05 -17.75
N LYS A 14 -0.68 9.04 -16.86
CA LYS A 14 -0.33 8.84 -15.45
C LYS A 14 -1.55 8.39 -14.67
N VAL A 15 -1.33 7.52 -13.68
CA VAL A 15 -2.37 7.10 -12.75
C VAL A 15 -2.60 8.25 -11.78
N GLU A 16 -3.85 8.75 -11.73
CA GLU A 16 -4.22 9.83 -10.83
C GLU A 16 -4.55 9.29 -9.45
N ASN A 17 -4.28 10.11 -8.42
CA ASN A 17 -4.65 9.77 -7.05
C ASN A 17 -6.17 9.71 -6.91
N ILE A 18 -6.62 8.91 -5.96
CA ILE A 18 -8.06 8.82 -5.63
C ILE A 18 -8.29 9.32 -4.22
N LYS A 19 -9.54 9.71 -3.95
CA LYS A 19 -9.99 10.11 -2.61
C LYS A 19 -11.10 9.18 -2.19
N LEU A 20 -11.02 8.73 -0.93
CA LEU A 20 -12.04 7.84 -0.37
C LEU A 20 -12.18 8.04 1.13
N ALA A 21 -13.38 7.78 1.65
CA ALA A 21 -13.62 7.75 3.07
C ALA A 21 -13.23 6.37 3.60
N VAL A 22 -12.31 6.34 4.56
CA VAL A 22 -11.74 5.10 5.08
C VAL A 22 -12.37 4.70 6.40
N SER A 23 -12.72 5.70 7.23
CA SER A 23 -13.27 5.46 8.56
C SER A 23 -14.22 6.58 8.96
N ASP A 24 -15.33 6.21 9.60
CA ASP A 24 -16.29 7.18 10.14
C ASP A 24 -15.83 7.82 11.44
N ARG A 25 -14.72 7.37 12.00
CA ARG A 25 -14.18 7.89 13.26
C ARG A 25 -13.43 9.20 13.10
N PHE A 26 -13.05 9.56 11.88
CA PHE A 26 -12.36 10.81 11.58
C PHE A 26 -13.28 11.67 10.73
N VAL A 27 -13.83 12.70 11.35
CA VAL A 27 -14.86 13.53 10.72
C VAL A 27 -14.37 14.97 10.53
N ASP A 28 -14.93 15.65 9.53
CA ASP A 28 -14.66 17.06 9.28
C ASP A 28 -15.52 17.95 10.20
N GLU A 29 -15.45 19.26 9.99
CA GLU A 29 -16.19 20.24 10.77
C GLU A 29 -17.71 20.07 10.66
N ASP A 30 -18.18 19.49 9.55
CA ASP A 30 -19.60 19.23 9.30
C ASP A 30 -20.05 17.86 9.82
N GLY A 31 -19.14 17.11 10.45
CA GLY A 31 -19.44 15.77 10.96
C GLY A 31 -19.41 14.68 9.91
N LYS A 32 -18.93 14.97 8.70
CA LYS A 32 -18.83 13.98 7.63
C LYS A 32 -17.46 13.29 7.69
N PRO A 33 -17.39 12.02 7.30
CA PRO A 33 -16.10 11.33 7.28
C PRO A 33 -15.08 12.06 6.42
N MET A 34 -13.89 12.27 6.99
CA MET A 34 -12.78 12.86 6.26
C MET A 34 -12.37 11.96 5.11
N LYS A 35 -12.14 12.54 3.95
CA LYS A 35 -11.63 11.77 2.81
C LYS A 35 -10.12 11.69 2.87
N TRP A 36 -9.62 10.49 2.63
CA TRP A 36 -8.19 10.22 2.52
C TRP A 36 -7.81 10.30 1.05
N GLU A 37 -6.59 10.70 0.79
CA GLU A 37 -6.06 10.69 -0.57
C GLU A 37 -5.04 9.58 -0.71
N VAL A 38 -5.17 8.78 -1.76
CA VAL A 38 -4.36 7.58 -2.00
C VAL A 38 -3.72 7.66 -3.37
N ARG A 39 -2.44 7.32 -3.45
CA ARG A 39 -1.68 7.23 -4.70
C ARG A 39 -1.35 5.78 -5.02
N CYS A 40 -1.09 5.50 -6.28
CA CYS A 40 -0.53 4.22 -6.68
C CYS A 40 1.00 4.31 -6.59
N LEU A 41 1.65 3.33 -5.95
CA LEU A 41 3.11 3.29 -5.94
C LEU A 41 3.61 2.73 -7.28
N SER A 42 4.86 3.03 -7.62
CA SER A 42 5.49 2.47 -8.82
C SER A 42 6.01 1.06 -8.56
N SER A 43 6.31 0.33 -9.63
CA SER A 43 6.92 -1.00 -9.52
C SER A 43 8.27 -0.93 -8.80
N ASP A 44 9.06 0.12 -9.07
CA ASP A 44 10.35 0.32 -8.38
C ASP A 44 10.17 0.51 -6.88
N GLU A 45 9.18 1.30 -6.48
CA GLU A 45 8.86 1.49 -5.06
C GLU A 45 8.43 0.17 -4.43
N ASN A 46 7.59 -0.59 -5.12
CA ASN A 46 7.14 -1.89 -4.63
C ASN A 46 8.30 -2.87 -4.43
N ASP A 47 9.27 -2.87 -5.35
CA ASP A 47 10.46 -3.72 -5.22
C ASP A 47 11.26 -3.38 -3.95
N VAL A 48 11.38 -2.09 -3.62
CA VAL A 48 12.04 -1.66 -2.39
C VAL A 48 11.29 -2.16 -1.16
N LEU A 49 9.96 -2.02 -1.16
CA LEU A 49 9.14 -2.50 -0.03
C LEU A 49 9.28 -4.01 0.15
N GLN A 50 9.28 -4.76 -0.94
CA GLN A 50 9.43 -6.22 -0.86
C GLN A 50 10.80 -6.59 -0.29
N ARG A 51 11.84 -5.91 -0.72
CA ARG A 51 13.20 -6.12 -0.21
C ARG A 51 13.29 -5.85 1.28
N ASP A 52 12.68 -4.76 1.73
CA ASP A 52 12.67 -4.37 3.14
C ASP A 52 11.92 -5.38 4.02
N CYS A 53 11.01 -6.15 3.45
CA CYS A 53 10.19 -7.13 4.17
C CYS A 53 10.72 -8.55 4.02
N THR A 54 11.82 -8.76 3.32
CA THR A 54 12.45 -10.06 3.12
C THR A 54 13.58 -10.23 4.13
N TYR A 55 13.64 -11.37 4.79
CA TYR A 55 14.65 -11.64 5.79
C TYR A 55 15.12 -13.09 5.69
N GLN A 56 16.24 -13.39 6.36
CA GLN A 56 16.85 -14.71 6.32
C GLN A 56 16.51 -15.48 7.57
N VAL A 57 16.16 -16.77 7.39
CA VAL A 57 15.84 -17.68 8.49
C VAL A 57 16.81 -18.86 8.41
N PRO A 58 17.47 -19.22 9.52
CA PRO A 58 18.33 -20.40 9.54
C PRO A 58 17.54 -21.67 9.20
N ILE A 59 18.13 -22.55 8.40
CA ILE A 59 17.54 -23.84 8.09
C ILE A 59 17.86 -24.82 9.23
N PRO A 60 16.87 -25.41 9.90
CA PRO A 60 17.13 -26.34 11.00
C PRO A 60 18.03 -27.51 10.57
N GLY A 61 19.03 -27.80 11.39
CA GLY A 61 19.96 -28.91 11.15
C GLY A 61 21.00 -28.66 10.08
N LYS A 62 21.05 -27.47 9.49
CA LYS A 62 22.03 -27.13 8.46
C LYS A 62 22.84 -25.91 8.88
N ARG A 63 24.14 -26.12 9.05
CA ARG A 63 25.05 -25.08 9.53
C ARG A 63 25.32 -24.06 8.43
N ASN A 64 25.19 -22.76 8.75
CA ASN A 64 25.46 -21.65 7.83
C ASN A 64 24.59 -21.67 6.57
N GLN A 65 23.43 -22.31 6.61
CA GLN A 65 22.47 -22.29 5.50
C GLN A 65 21.19 -21.56 5.94
N TYR A 66 20.68 -20.73 5.03
CA TYR A 66 19.54 -19.86 5.30
C TYR A 66 18.53 -19.96 4.16
N ARG A 67 17.27 -19.76 4.48
CA ARG A 67 16.23 -19.56 3.48
C ARG A 67 15.68 -18.15 3.61
N GLN A 68 15.12 -17.61 2.55
CA GLN A 68 14.43 -16.34 2.59
C GLN A 68 13.01 -16.52 3.10
N ALA A 69 12.58 -15.59 3.94
CA ALA A 69 11.21 -15.48 4.41
C ALA A 69 10.69 -14.07 4.15
N PHE A 70 9.37 -13.94 4.06
CA PHE A 70 8.74 -12.67 3.76
C PHE A 70 7.75 -12.30 4.85
N ASP A 71 7.87 -11.06 5.36
CA ASP A 71 6.97 -10.54 6.38
C ASP A 71 5.77 -9.87 5.70
N ASN A 72 4.70 -10.62 5.53
CA ASN A 72 3.48 -10.14 4.87
C ASN A 72 2.81 -9.00 5.63
N ASN A 73 2.82 -9.07 6.97
CA ASN A 73 2.20 -8.02 7.79
C ASN A 73 2.94 -6.70 7.65
N LEU A 74 4.26 -6.75 7.71
CA LEU A 74 5.07 -5.56 7.54
C LEU A 74 4.91 -4.99 6.12
N TYR A 75 4.88 -5.84 5.12
CA TYR A 75 4.66 -5.42 3.73
C TYR A 75 3.34 -4.66 3.58
N GLY A 76 2.25 -5.21 4.12
CA GLY A 76 0.95 -4.55 4.08
C GLY A 76 0.97 -3.18 4.72
N ARG A 77 1.61 -3.03 5.88
CA ARG A 77 1.75 -1.75 6.57
C ARG A 77 2.58 -0.75 5.77
N LYS A 78 3.70 -1.19 5.22
CA LYS A 78 4.55 -0.33 4.40
C LYS A 78 3.84 0.09 3.12
N LEU A 79 3.09 -0.82 2.50
CA LEU A 79 2.31 -0.53 1.30
C LEU A 79 1.24 0.52 1.60
N ALA A 80 0.45 0.31 2.65
CA ALA A 80 -0.59 1.25 3.04
C ALA A 80 0.00 2.62 3.37
N ALA A 81 1.11 2.65 4.12
CA ALA A 81 1.77 3.90 4.49
C ALA A 81 2.31 4.63 3.25
N ALA A 82 2.93 3.91 2.33
CA ALA A 82 3.52 4.50 1.12
C ALA A 82 2.46 5.07 0.18
N CYS A 83 1.29 4.46 0.13
CA CYS A 83 0.20 4.89 -0.75
C CYS A 83 -0.69 5.98 -0.15
N THR A 84 -0.60 6.24 1.15
CA THR A 84 -1.42 7.28 1.80
C THR A 84 -0.76 8.64 1.65
N VAL A 85 -1.42 9.52 0.90
CA VAL A 85 -0.97 10.91 0.72
C VAL A 85 -1.54 11.80 1.82
N PHE A 86 -2.83 11.66 2.11
CA PHE A 86 -3.51 12.37 3.17
C PHE A 86 -4.36 11.39 3.98
N PRO A 87 -4.28 11.40 5.31
CA PRO A 87 -3.46 12.28 6.14
C PRO A 87 -1.96 12.03 5.98
N ASN A 88 -1.14 13.04 6.30
CA ASN A 88 0.31 12.90 6.20
C ASN A 88 0.82 12.04 7.36
N LEU A 89 1.13 10.79 7.07
CA LEU A 89 1.57 9.82 8.09
C LEU A 89 2.98 10.08 8.60
N ASN A 90 3.70 10.99 7.97
CA ASN A 90 5.04 11.40 8.40
C ASN A 90 5.01 12.65 9.28
N ASP A 91 3.83 13.20 9.55
CA ASP A 91 3.69 14.37 10.42
C ASP A 91 4.05 14.00 11.86
N ALA A 92 5.01 14.73 12.42
CA ALA A 92 5.54 14.42 13.76
C ALA A 92 4.47 14.58 14.85
N GLU A 93 3.66 15.62 14.76
CA GLU A 93 2.61 15.89 15.73
C GLU A 93 1.54 14.79 15.73
N LEU A 94 1.16 14.35 14.52
CA LEU A 94 0.22 13.26 14.38
C LEU A 94 0.78 11.96 14.93
N GLN A 95 2.03 11.63 14.62
CA GLN A 95 2.70 10.44 15.16
C GLN A 95 2.78 10.49 16.68
N ASP A 96 3.15 11.65 17.24
CA ASP A 96 3.25 11.83 18.69
C ASP A 96 1.91 11.61 19.38
N SER A 97 0.80 12.04 18.76
CA SER A 97 -0.53 11.89 19.33
C SER A 97 -0.93 10.41 19.49
N TYR A 98 -0.35 9.52 18.69
CA TYR A 98 -0.55 8.08 18.78
C TYR A 98 0.64 7.34 19.39
N LYS A 99 1.66 8.06 19.85
CA LYS A 99 2.86 7.50 20.48
C LYS A 99 3.62 6.53 19.60
N VAL A 100 3.71 6.84 18.31
CA VAL A 100 4.47 6.07 17.33
C VAL A 100 5.53 6.96 16.68
N LYS A 101 6.50 6.36 16.00
CA LYS A 101 7.64 7.08 15.41
C LYS A 101 7.80 6.89 13.91
N CYS A 102 6.92 6.11 13.28
CA CYS A 102 7.00 5.89 11.84
C CYS A 102 5.61 5.73 11.24
N ALA A 103 5.54 5.91 9.91
CA ALA A 103 4.28 5.87 9.18
C ALA A 103 3.62 4.49 9.22
N GLU A 104 4.39 3.41 9.10
CA GLU A 104 3.84 2.06 9.11
C GLU A 104 3.26 1.65 10.47
N ASP A 105 3.76 2.20 11.56
CA ASP A 105 3.15 2.00 12.87
C ASP A 105 1.92 2.89 13.04
N LEU A 106 1.96 4.11 12.48
CA LEU A 106 0.85 5.04 12.56
C LEU A 106 -0.40 4.51 11.87
N ILE A 107 -0.25 3.92 10.69
CA ILE A 107 -1.42 3.48 9.91
C ILE A 107 -2.28 2.46 10.67
N VAL A 108 -1.65 1.54 11.40
CA VAL A 108 -2.40 0.55 12.18
C VAL A 108 -2.97 1.13 13.47
N LYS A 109 -2.41 2.22 13.96
CA LYS A 109 -2.98 2.94 15.12
C LYS A 109 -4.16 3.82 14.72
N LEU A 110 -4.08 4.47 13.56
CA LEU A 110 -5.22 5.22 13.01
C LEU A 110 -6.38 4.29 12.70
N LEU A 111 -6.12 3.20 12.01
CA LEU A 111 -7.13 2.20 11.64
C LEU A 111 -7.07 1.05 12.63
N SER A 112 -7.34 1.37 13.90
CA SER A 112 -7.23 0.42 15.01
C SER A 112 -8.29 -0.65 15.01
N VAL A 113 -9.41 -0.45 14.29
CA VAL A 113 -10.41 -1.49 14.09
C VAL A 113 -9.94 -2.40 12.96
N PRO A 114 -9.71 -3.70 13.21
CA PRO A 114 -9.09 -4.57 12.21
C PRO A 114 -9.77 -4.59 10.85
N GLY A 115 -11.10 -4.52 10.83
CA GLY A 115 -11.85 -4.49 9.56
C GLY A 115 -11.63 -3.22 8.77
N GLU A 116 -11.44 -2.08 9.43
CA GLU A 116 -11.10 -0.82 8.75
C GLU A 116 -9.75 -0.91 8.05
N TYR A 117 -8.74 -1.43 8.76
CA TYR A 117 -7.41 -1.58 8.19
C TYR A 117 -7.42 -2.58 7.03
N ALA A 118 -8.05 -3.74 7.20
CA ALA A 118 -8.12 -4.76 6.16
C ALA A 118 -8.83 -4.24 4.92
N SER A 119 -9.95 -3.53 5.10
CA SER A 119 -10.69 -2.95 3.99
C SER A 119 -9.88 -1.88 3.25
N TYR A 120 -9.14 -1.05 3.98
CA TYR A 120 -8.30 -0.03 3.39
C TYR A 120 -7.17 -0.65 2.56
N LEU A 121 -6.51 -1.66 3.11
CA LEU A 121 -5.43 -2.35 2.40
C LEU A 121 -5.95 -3.02 1.12
N ASP A 122 -7.12 -3.66 1.18
CA ASP A 122 -7.75 -4.26 0.00
C ASP A 122 -8.03 -3.22 -1.08
N LYS A 123 -8.54 -2.06 -0.70
CA LYS A 123 -8.81 -0.97 -1.66
C LYS A 123 -7.54 -0.44 -2.31
N ILE A 124 -6.46 -0.32 -1.54
CA ILE A 124 -5.16 0.09 -2.07
C ILE A 124 -4.65 -0.94 -3.07
N MET A 125 -4.73 -2.22 -2.71
CA MET A 125 -4.27 -3.29 -3.59
C MET A 125 -5.09 -3.34 -4.87
N GLU A 126 -6.40 -3.20 -4.79
CA GLU A 126 -7.27 -3.13 -5.95
C GLU A 126 -6.91 -1.92 -6.83
N PHE A 127 -6.73 -0.76 -6.24
CA PHE A 127 -6.35 0.46 -6.96
C PHE A 127 -5.01 0.31 -7.67
N CYS A 128 -4.04 -0.35 -7.04
CA CYS A 128 -2.72 -0.59 -7.64
C CYS A 128 -2.68 -1.82 -8.55
N GLY A 129 -3.78 -2.54 -8.70
CA GLY A 129 -3.89 -3.68 -9.62
C GLY A 129 -3.37 -5.00 -9.08
N PHE A 130 -3.06 -5.10 -7.78
CA PHE A 130 -2.53 -6.35 -7.19
C PHE A 130 -3.55 -7.47 -7.10
N ASP A 131 -4.85 -7.15 -7.08
CA ASP A 131 -5.91 -8.14 -6.90
C ASP A 131 -6.16 -9.01 -8.14
N ARG A 132 -5.62 -8.60 -9.28
CA ARG A 132 -5.91 -9.30 -10.53
C ARG A 132 -5.05 -10.55 -10.62
N SER A 133 -5.68 -11.69 -10.38
CA SER A 133 -5.01 -12.97 -10.55
C SER A 133 -4.71 -13.24 -12.03
N LEU A 134 -3.71 -14.08 -12.28
CA LEU A 134 -3.40 -14.51 -13.64
C LEU A 134 -4.61 -15.17 -14.32
N ARG A 135 -5.39 -15.94 -13.54
CA ARG A 135 -6.62 -16.58 -14.02
C ARG A 135 -7.63 -15.55 -14.52
N ASP A 136 -7.85 -14.49 -13.77
CA ASP A 136 -8.78 -13.43 -14.15
C ASP A 136 -8.33 -12.75 -15.43
N GLN A 137 -7.03 -12.50 -15.58
CA GLN A 137 -6.48 -11.91 -16.78
C GLN A 137 -6.66 -12.80 -18.01
N VAL A 138 -6.48 -14.11 -17.84
CA VAL A 138 -6.69 -15.08 -18.92
C VAL A 138 -8.17 -15.12 -19.32
N ASP A 139 -9.08 -15.13 -18.35
CA ASP A 139 -10.53 -15.15 -18.63
C ASP A 139 -10.96 -13.87 -19.36
N GLU A 140 -10.44 -12.71 -19.01
CA GLU A 140 -10.69 -11.46 -19.71
C GLU A 140 -10.20 -11.52 -21.17
N ALA A 141 -9.02 -12.12 -21.38
CA ALA A 141 -8.47 -12.22 -22.73
C ALA A 141 -9.28 -13.14 -23.64
N LYS A 142 -10.01 -14.11 -23.07
CA LYS A 142 -10.90 -15.01 -23.82
C LYS A 142 -12.21 -14.38 -24.22
N ASN A 143 -12.60 -13.33 -23.55
CA ASN A 143 -13.85 -12.62 -23.83
C ASN A 143 -13.63 -11.48 -24.81
#